data_d4a3d90cb31355602cbed428f1aa6760
#
_entry.id   d4a3d90cb31355602cbed428f1aa6760
#
_cell.length_a   1.000
_cell.length_b   1.000
_cell.length_c   1.000
_cell.angle_alpha   90.00
_cell.angle_beta   90.00
_cell.angle_gamma   90.00
#
_symmetry.space_group_name_H-M   'P 1'
#
loop_
_entity.id
_entity.type
_entity.pdbx_description
1 polymer ?
#
loop_
_entity_poly.entity_id
_entity_poly.type
_entity_poly.pdbx_seq_one_letter_code
_entity_poly.pdbx_strand_id
1 'polypeptide(L)'
;SKDWIDVGRPWELIEVNEELIGKLKTEIKGTVEAGAVIHGEVFLDEGSVIKAGVYIEGNVYIGKNCDIGPNSYIRGNTYFGDNVHVGNAVEIKNSIIMENTNVSHLSYVGDSVIGSNCNIAAGTNIANLRFDNATIKTKIKNQKIDSGRRKLGAIIGDSVKTGINSSFSPGVKVGHNSTIGSGVLLYEDLPSDTRVLEKQTHIIQKKKKKN
;
A
#
# COMPACT_ATOMS: atom_id res chain seq x y z
N SER A 1 13.22 -20.97 -21.19
CA SER A 1 12.36 -20.02 -20.49
C SER A 1 12.02 -20.61 -19.12
N LYS A 2 12.29 -19.91 -18.05
CA LYS A 2 11.78 -20.29 -16.74
C LYS A 2 10.34 -19.76 -16.67
N ASP A 3 9.37 -20.58 -17.00
CA ASP A 3 7.94 -20.26 -16.89
C ASP A 3 7.43 -20.47 -15.44
N TRP A 4 8.35 -20.46 -14.48
CA TRP A 4 8.06 -20.77 -13.09
C TRP A 4 8.97 -19.98 -12.14
N ILE A 5 8.37 -19.32 -11.14
CA ILE A 5 9.06 -18.58 -10.08
C ILE A 5 8.58 -19.14 -8.75
N ASP A 6 9.51 -19.55 -7.89
CA ASP A 6 9.19 -19.97 -6.52
C ASP A 6 8.99 -18.74 -5.62
N VAL A 7 7.90 -18.74 -4.85
CA VAL A 7 7.57 -17.69 -3.91
C VAL A 7 7.55 -18.29 -2.51
N GLY A 8 8.67 -18.27 -1.84
CA GLY A 8 8.82 -18.77 -0.48
C GLY A 8 8.65 -17.70 0.61
N ARG A 9 8.64 -16.42 0.23
CA ARG A 9 8.60 -15.27 1.15
C ARG A 9 7.68 -14.17 0.64
N PRO A 10 6.99 -13.44 1.53
CA PRO A 10 5.97 -12.48 1.10
C PRO A 10 6.50 -11.31 0.26
N TRP A 11 7.76 -10.90 0.42
CA TRP A 11 8.34 -9.84 -0.42
C TRP A 11 8.72 -10.30 -1.83
N GLU A 12 8.89 -11.61 -2.05
CA GLU A 12 9.13 -12.18 -3.37
C GLU A 12 7.89 -12.02 -4.28
N LEU A 13 6.70 -11.85 -3.69
CA LEU A 13 5.50 -11.44 -4.45
C LEU A 13 5.71 -10.13 -5.21
N ILE A 14 6.46 -9.17 -4.63
CA ILE A 14 6.73 -7.89 -5.30
C ILE A 14 7.63 -8.14 -6.52
N GLU A 15 8.61 -9.03 -6.43
CA GLU A 15 9.52 -9.37 -7.54
C GLU A 15 8.75 -10.05 -8.68
N VAL A 16 7.88 -10.99 -8.33
CA VAL A 16 7.00 -11.65 -9.32
C VAL A 16 6.07 -10.66 -9.97
N ASN A 17 5.49 -9.76 -9.19
CA ASN A 17 4.64 -8.69 -9.69
C ASN A 17 5.39 -7.76 -10.64
N GLU A 18 6.61 -7.35 -10.30
CA GLU A 18 7.49 -6.55 -11.15
C GLU A 18 7.74 -7.23 -12.50
N GLU A 19 7.97 -8.54 -12.51
CA GLU A 19 8.19 -9.30 -13.73
C GLU A 19 6.92 -9.42 -14.58
N LEU A 20 5.77 -9.73 -13.97
CA LEU A 20 4.50 -9.91 -14.67
C LEU A 20 3.96 -8.58 -15.20
N ILE A 21 3.92 -7.55 -14.37
CA ILE A 21 3.44 -6.22 -14.72
C ILE A 21 4.38 -5.55 -15.72
N GLY A 22 5.70 -5.83 -15.65
CA GLY A 22 6.68 -5.35 -16.62
C GLY A 22 6.43 -5.84 -18.06
N LYS A 23 5.70 -6.93 -18.23
CA LYS A 23 5.30 -7.49 -19.55
C LYS A 23 3.90 -7.10 -19.98
N LEU A 24 3.19 -6.29 -19.18
CA LEU A 24 1.83 -5.86 -19.43
C LEU A 24 1.74 -5.11 -20.76
N LYS A 25 0.60 -5.25 -21.42
CA LYS A 25 0.20 -4.41 -22.55
C LYS A 25 -1.10 -3.71 -22.23
N THR A 26 -1.23 -2.50 -22.71
CA THR A 26 -2.42 -1.69 -22.48
C THR A 26 -3.67 -2.36 -23.04
N GLU A 27 -4.66 -2.51 -22.17
CA GLU A 27 -6.01 -2.95 -22.53
C GLU A 27 -7.00 -2.20 -21.61
N ILE A 28 -7.90 -1.41 -22.17
CA ILE A 28 -8.86 -0.59 -21.42
C ILE A 28 -10.27 -1.12 -21.68
N LYS A 29 -10.84 -1.82 -20.69
CA LYS A 29 -12.24 -2.29 -20.68
C LYS A 29 -13.14 -1.43 -19.80
N GLY A 30 -12.56 -0.68 -18.87
CA GLY A 30 -13.24 0.25 -17.97
C GLY A 30 -13.31 1.67 -18.54
N THR A 31 -13.43 2.65 -17.67
CA THR A 31 -13.55 4.07 -17.99
C THR A 31 -12.31 4.84 -17.55
N VAL A 32 -11.77 5.67 -18.42
CA VAL A 32 -10.76 6.67 -18.10
C VAL A 32 -11.38 8.05 -18.28
N GLU A 33 -11.51 8.80 -17.19
CA GLU A 33 -12.09 10.15 -17.24
C GLU A 33 -11.13 11.15 -17.89
N ALA A 34 -11.69 12.19 -18.49
CA ALA A 34 -10.92 13.31 -19.01
C ALA A 34 -10.13 13.97 -17.88
N GLY A 35 -8.83 14.23 -18.11
CA GLY A 35 -7.92 14.80 -17.12
C GLY A 35 -7.13 13.76 -16.32
N ALA A 36 -7.32 12.48 -16.54
CA ALA A 36 -6.37 11.45 -16.11
C ALA A 36 -5.15 11.47 -17.08
N VAL A 37 -3.95 11.26 -16.51
CA VAL A 37 -2.68 11.23 -17.26
C VAL A 37 -2.02 9.87 -17.06
N ILE A 38 -1.70 9.20 -18.17
CA ILE A 38 -1.11 7.86 -18.14
C ILE A 38 0.21 7.85 -18.91
N HIS A 39 1.29 7.50 -18.22
CA HIS A 39 2.61 7.26 -18.79
C HIS A 39 3.06 5.84 -18.46
N GLY A 40 2.78 4.88 -19.35
CA GLY A 40 3.08 3.45 -19.19
C GLY A 40 1.95 2.58 -19.71
N GLU A 41 2.06 1.28 -19.44
CA GLU A 41 1.06 0.31 -19.86
C GLU A 41 0.02 0.09 -18.75
N VAL A 42 -1.26 0.16 -19.10
CA VAL A 42 -2.37 -0.02 -18.14
C VAL A 42 -3.34 -1.10 -18.63
N PHE A 43 -3.54 -2.11 -17.82
CA PHE A 43 -4.70 -2.98 -17.94
C PHE A 43 -5.78 -2.49 -16.99
N LEU A 44 -6.93 -2.11 -17.55
CA LEU A 44 -8.11 -1.65 -16.80
C LEU A 44 -9.29 -2.56 -17.10
N ASP A 45 -9.72 -3.35 -16.13
CA ASP A 45 -10.79 -4.33 -16.33
C ASP A 45 -12.19 -3.70 -16.20
N GLU A 46 -13.21 -4.49 -16.48
CA GLU A 46 -14.61 -4.10 -16.56
C GLU A 46 -15.12 -3.46 -15.26
N GLY A 47 -15.94 -2.42 -15.39
CA GLY A 47 -16.54 -1.71 -14.26
C GLY A 47 -15.59 -0.77 -13.51
N SER A 48 -14.30 -0.78 -13.85
CA SER A 48 -13.30 0.07 -13.19
C SER A 48 -13.23 1.45 -13.81
N VAL A 49 -12.91 2.45 -12.97
CA VAL A 49 -12.81 3.86 -13.36
C VAL A 49 -11.48 4.46 -12.90
N ILE A 50 -10.75 5.07 -13.81
CA ILE A 50 -9.66 5.99 -13.51
C ILE A 50 -10.20 7.41 -13.62
N LYS A 51 -10.28 8.10 -12.48
CA LYS A 51 -10.88 9.44 -12.37
C LYS A 51 -9.96 10.57 -12.79
N ALA A 52 -10.55 11.73 -12.99
CA ALA A 52 -9.82 12.96 -13.32
C ALA A 52 -8.73 13.28 -12.29
N GLY A 53 -7.59 13.79 -12.78
CA GLY A 53 -6.44 14.16 -11.95
C GLY A 53 -5.59 12.98 -11.48
N VAL A 54 -5.94 11.74 -11.80
CA VAL A 54 -5.05 10.59 -11.56
C VAL A 54 -3.85 10.69 -12.50
N TYR A 55 -2.65 10.51 -11.92
CA TYR A 55 -1.41 10.45 -12.66
C TYR A 55 -0.80 9.06 -12.50
N ILE A 56 -0.64 8.33 -13.61
CA ILE A 56 -0.02 7.01 -13.65
C ILE A 56 1.34 7.12 -14.32
N GLU A 57 2.38 6.61 -13.65
CA GLU A 57 3.75 6.55 -14.16
C GLU A 57 4.31 5.14 -13.98
N GLY A 58 4.40 4.38 -15.07
CA GLY A 58 4.79 2.96 -15.09
C GLY A 58 3.62 2.05 -15.41
N ASN A 59 3.83 0.76 -15.24
CA ASN A 59 2.85 -0.24 -15.61
C ASN A 59 1.92 -0.56 -14.44
N VAL A 60 0.62 -0.62 -14.72
CA VAL A 60 -0.41 -0.83 -13.68
C VAL A 60 -1.47 -1.82 -14.16
N TYR A 61 -1.74 -2.84 -13.34
CA TYR A 61 -2.89 -3.72 -13.50
C TYR A 61 -4.01 -3.28 -12.56
N ILE A 62 -5.21 -3.08 -13.10
CA ILE A 62 -6.41 -2.71 -12.34
C ILE A 62 -7.50 -3.74 -12.64
N GLY A 63 -7.87 -4.51 -11.61
CA GLY A 63 -8.93 -5.51 -11.66
C GLY A 63 -10.31 -4.91 -11.89
N LYS A 64 -11.36 -5.69 -11.66
CA LYS A 64 -12.75 -5.30 -11.89
C LYS A 64 -13.30 -4.39 -10.81
N ASN A 65 -14.23 -3.50 -11.20
CA ASN A 65 -14.98 -2.62 -10.30
C ASN A 65 -14.11 -1.78 -9.37
N CYS A 66 -12.91 -1.42 -9.79
CA CYS A 66 -12.02 -0.54 -9.05
C CYS A 66 -12.39 0.93 -9.24
N ASP A 67 -12.16 1.72 -8.21
CA ASP A 67 -12.38 3.16 -8.20
C ASP A 67 -11.07 3.87 -7.86
N ILE A 68 -10.38 4.43 -8.88
CA ILE A 68 -9.03 5.01 -8.75
C ILE A 68 -9.11 6.52 -8.90
N GLY A 69 -8.78 7.23 -7.84
CA GLY A 69 -8.77 8.69 -7.79
C GLY A 69 -9.97 9.29 -7.05
N PRO A 70 -10.18 10.62 -7.20
CA PRO A 70 -9.41 11.55 -8.04
C PRO A 70 -8.03 11.94 -7.46
N ASN A 71 -7.19 12.59 -8.28
CA ASN A 71 -5.92 13.20 -7.87
C ASN A 71 -4.97 12.24 -7.12
N SER A 72 -4.91 10.98 -7.50
CA SER A 72 -3.96 10.02 -6.95
C SER A 72 -2.75 9.83 -7.89
N TYR A 73 -1.60 9.48 -7.29
CA TYR A 73 -0.37 9.20 -8.01
C TYR A 73 -0.03 7.72 -7.91
N ILE A 74 -0.11 7.00 -9.03
CA ILE A 74 0.18 5.57 -9.12
C ILE A 74 1.43 5.37 -9.95
N ARG A 75 2.42 4.66 -9.40
CA ARG A 75 3.68 4.47 -10.11
C ARG A 75 4.37 3.15 -9.84
N GLY A 76 5.33 2.83 -10.73
CA GLY A 76 6.02 1.56 -10.72
C GLY A 76 5.11 0.42 -11.19
N ASN A 77 5.48 -0.80 -10.90
CA ASN A 77 4.71 -1.98 -11.24
C ASN A 77 3.66 -2.24 -10.14
N THR A 78 2.48 -1.63 -10.26
CA THR A 78 1.43 -1.70 -9.24
C THR A 78 0.28 -2.59 -9.69
N TYR A 79 -0.18 -3.46 -8.80
CA TYR A 79 -1.32 -4.33 -8.98
C TYR A 79 -2.46 -3.95 -8.05
N PHE A 80 -3.66 -3.82 -8.60
CA PHE A 80 -4.92 -3.70 -7.86
C PHE A 80 -5.79 -4.90 -8.19
N GLY A 81 -6.21 -5.65 -7.17
CA GLY A 81 -7.23 -6.68 -7.26
C GLY A 81 -8.62 -6.09 -7.52
N ASP A 82 -9.65 -6.92 -7.54
CA ASP A 82 -11.02 -6.48 -7.79
C ASP A 82 -11.57 -5.64 -6.63
N ASN A 83 -12.45 -4.69 -6.94
CA ASN A 83 -13.15 -3.83 -5.96
C ASN A 83 -12.20 -3.00 -5.07
N VAL A 84 -11.02 -2.66 -5.56
CA VAL A 84 -10.10 -1.77 -4.83
C VAL A 84 -10.52 -0.32 -5.01
N HIS A 85 -10.51 0.43 -3.91
CA HIS A 85 -10.71 1.88 -3.92
C HIS A 85 -9.41 2.61 -3.53
N VAL A 86 -8.95 3.49 -4.41
CA VAL A 86 -7.84 4.42 -4.15
C VAL A 86 -8.37 5.84 -4.29
N GLY A 87 -8.36 6.60 -3.20
CA GLY A 87 -8.98 7.92 -3.19
C GLY A 87 -8.01 9.08 -3.36
N ASN A 88 -8.51 10.27 -2.99
CA ASN A 88 -7.82 11.53 -3.23
C ASN A 88 -6.48 11.67 -2.50
N ALA A 89 -5.48 12.20 -3.21
CA ALA A 89 -4.14 12.48 -2.70
C ALA A 89 -3.44 11.24 -2.08
N VAL A 90 -3.68 10.08 -2.68
CA VAL A 90 -2.99 8.83 -2.35
C VAL A 90 -1.87 8.60 -3.34
N GLU A 91 -0.68 8.28 -2.84
CA GLU A 91 0.42 7.77 -3.67
C GLU A 91 0.61 6.27 -3.42
N ILE A 92 0.57 5.48 -4.50
CA ILE A 92 0.90 4.05 -4.46
C ILE A 92 2.03 3.76 -5.44
N LYS A 93 3.07 3.10 -4.92
CA LYS A 93 4.28 2.82 -5.70
C LYS A 93 4.67 1.36 -5.59
N ASN A 94 4.78 0.68 -6.75
CA ASN A 94 5.38 -0.66 -6.85
C ASN A 94 4.82 -1.64 -5.79
N SER A 95 3.50 -1.70 -5.68
CA SER A 95 2.80 -2.40 -4.60
C SER A 95 1.72 -3.33 -5.14
N ILE A 96 1.36 -4.30 -4.32
CA ILE A 96 0.24 -5.21 -4.54
C ILE A 96 -0.85 -4.85 -3.55
N ILE A 97 -2.02 -4.46 -4.03
CA ILE A 97 -3.22 -4.21 -3.24
C ILE A 97 -4.26 -5.25 -3.62
N MET A 98 -4.58 -6.15 -2.71
CA MET A 98 -5.52 -7.23 -2.99
C MET A 98 -6.98 -6.76 -2.92
N GLU A 99 -7.89 -7.62 -3.33
CA GLU A 99 -9.30 -7.31 -3.57
C GLU A 99 -10.02 -6.74 -2.34
N ASN A 100 -11.06 -5.94 -2.59
CA ASN A 100 -11.92 -5.29 -1.58
C ASN A 100 -11.17 -4.40 -0.59
N THR A 101 -10.01 -3.90 -0.94
CA THR A 101 -9.17 -3.06 -0.07
C THR A 101 -9.31 -1.59 -0.42
N ASN A 102 -9.41 -0.75 0.62
CA ASN A 102 -9.56 0.69 0.49
C ASN A 102 -8.31 1.43 0.98
N VAL A 103 -7.80 2.34 0.15
CA VAL A 103 -6.76 3.33 0.48
C VAL A 103 -7.30 4.71 0.12
N SER A 104 -8.14 5.28 0.99
CA SER A 104 -9.09 6.30 0.55
C SER A 104 -8.56 7.74 0.55
N HIS A 105 -7.57 8.09 1.38
CA HIS A 105 -7.19 9.49 1.56
C HIS A 105 -5.74 9.69 2.01
N LEU A 106 -5.04 10.67 1.40
CA LEU A 106 -3.82 11.29 1.90
C LEU A 106 -2.74 10.30 2.39
N SER A 107 -2.57 9.18 1.72
CA SER A 107 -1.73 8.07 2.17
C SER A 107 -0.58 7.80 1.21
N TYR A 108 0.53 7.27 1.76
CA TYR A 108 1.64 6.77 0.97
C TYR A 108 1.83 5.26 1.18
N VAL A 109 1.80 4.49 0.08
CA VAL A 109 2.04 3.04 0.07
C VAL A 109 3.15 2.74 -0.93
N GLY A 110 4.32 2.39 -0.45
CA GLY A 110 5.46 2.09 -1.31
C GLY A 110 6.02 0.69 -1.11
N ASP A 111 6.29 -0.03 -2.21
CA ASP A 111 6.96 -1.33 -2.26
C ASP A 111 6.36 -2.31 -1.23
N SER A 112 5.03 -2.42 -1.19
CA SER A 112 4.26 -3.12 -0.16
C SER A 112 3.34 -4.19 -0.73
N VAL A 113 2.96 -5.14 0.12
CA VAL A 113 1.86 -6.08 -0.15
C VAL A 113 0.77 -5.82 0.87
N ILE A 114 -0.43 -5.50 0.42
CA ILE A 114 -1.61 -5.31 1.28
C ILE A 114 -2.64 -6.35 0.88
N GLY A 115 -3.05 -7.14 1.86
CA GLY A 115 -4.03 -8.21 1.71
C GLY A 115 -5.44 -7.71 1.39
N SER A 116 -6.35 -8.65 1.29
CA SER A 116 -7.75 -8.42 0.95
C SER A 116 -8.56 -7.84 2.12
N ASN A 117 -9.64 -7.14 1.79
CA ASN A 117 -10.59 -6.59 2.77
C ASN A 117 -9.96 -5.63 3.80
N CYS A 118 -8.86 -4.99 3.45
CA CYS A 118 -8.18 -4.02 4.31
C CYS A 118 -8.80 -2.63 4.19
N ASN A 119 -8.68 -1.85 5.27
CA ASN A 119 -9.03 -0.44 5.27
C ASN A 119 -7.85 0.39 5.77
N ILE A 120 -7.21 1.08 4.86
CA ILE A 120 -6.08 1.97 5.12
C ILE A 120 -6.63 3.38 5.30
N ALA A 121 -6.65 3.84 6.55
CA ALA A 121 -7.24 5.12 6.91
C ALA A 121 -6.38 6.32 6.47
N ALA A 122 -6.99 7.50 6.47
CA ALA A 122 -6.38 8.74 6.03
C ALA A 122 -5.04 9.04 6.74
N GLY A 123 -4.06 9.49 5.96
CA GLY A 123 -2.73 9.84 6.47
C GLY A 123 -1.85 8.66 6.86
N THR A 124 -2.21 7.44 6.44
CA THR A 124 -1.35 6.27 6.66
C THR A 124 -0.12 6.35 5.76
N ASN A 125 1.07 6.24 6.36
CA ASN A 125 2.34 6.30 5.65
C ASN A 125 3.16 5.03 5.87
N ILE A 126 3.49 4.34 4.78
CA ILE A 126 4.31 3.13 4.81
C ILE A 126 5.69 3.46 4.27
N ALA A 127 6.67 3.62 5.18
CA ALA A 127 8.05 3.87 4.79
C ALA A 127 8.65 2.62 4.12
N ASN A 128 9.37 2.84 3.03
CA ASN A 128 9.97 1.76 2.22
C ASN A 128 11.49 1.85 2.08
N LEU A 129 12.13 2.79 2.76
CA LEU A 129 13.57 3.03 2.66
C LEU A 129 14.17 3.27 4.05
N ARG A 130 15.32 2.65 4.32
CA ARG A 130 16.11 2.90 5.53
C ARG A 130 16.94 4.19 5.39
N PHE A 131 17.28 4.83 6.51
CA PHE A 131 18.12 6.04 6.53
C PHE A 131 19.54 5.78 6.01
N ASP A 132 20.08 4.56 6.22
CA ASP A 132 21.41 4.16 5.78
C ASP A 132 21.45 3.59 4.35
N ASN A 133 20.30 3.55 3.66
CA ASN A 133 20.13 2.97 2.32
C ASN A 133 20.55 1.48 2.18
N ALA A 134 20.75 0.77 3.28
CA ALA A 134 21.03 -0.66 3.28
C ALA A 134 19.76 -1.47 2.90
N THR A 135 19.97 -2.74 2.59
CA THR A 135 18.87 -3.69 2.37
C THR A 135 18.01 -3.85 3.64
N ILE A 136 16.72 -4.10 3.44
CA ILE A 136 15.77 -4.21 4.52
C ILE A 136 15.74 -5.65 5.02
N LYS A 137 15.93 -5.80 6.33
CA LYS A 137 15.84 -7.10 7.01
C LYS A 137 14.49 -7.21 7.69
N THR A 138 13.81 -8.34 7.48
CA THR A 138 12.54 -8.65 8.14
C THR A 138 12.65 -9.93 8.97
N LYS A 139 11.80 -10.10 9.95
CA LYS A 139 11.85 -11.22 10.90
C LYS A 139 11.01 -12.39 10.37
N ILE A 140 11.60 -13.56 10.19
CA ILE A 140 10.92 -14.81 9.84
C ILE A 140 11.29 -15.85 10.90
N LYS A 141 10.30 -16.45 11.56
CA LYS A 141 10.51 -17.45 12.63
C LYS A 141 11.61 -17.04 13.62
N ASN A 142 11.52 -15.80 14.14
CA ASN A 142 12.47 -15.20 15.09
C ASN A 142 13.88 -14.91 14.54
N GLN A 143 14.16 -15.12 13.27
CA GLN A 143 15.44 -14.77 12.64
C GLN A 143 15.25 -13.55 11.73
N LYS A 144 16.22 -12.60 11.80
CA LYS A 144 16.27 -11.49 10.83
C LYS A 144 16.86 -11.99 9.53
N ILE A 145 16.06 -12.00 8.47
CA ILE A 145 16.45 -12.41 7.12
C ILE A 145 16.55 -11.16 6.26
N ASP A 146 17.62 -11.04 5.52
CA ASP A 146 17.77 -9.98 4.53
C ASP A 146 16.84 -10.26 3.34
N SER A 147 16.02 -9.27 2.99
CA SER A 147 15.11 -9.38 1.84
C SER A 147 15.83 -9.23 0.50
N GLY A 148 17.11 -8.80 0.49
CA GLY A 148 17.82 -8.39 -0.71
C GLY A 148 17.34 -7.06 -1.29
N ARG A 149 16.24 -6.50 -0.80
CA ARG A 149 15.61 -5.27 -1.32
C ARG A 149 16.06 -4.04 -0.54
N ARG A 150 16.54 -3.01 -1.25
CA ARG A 150 16.80 -1.69 -0.67
C ARG A 150 15.50 -0.93 -0.37
N LYS A 151 14.44 -1.22 -1.12
CA LYS A 151 13.10 -0.69 -0.90
C LYS A 151 12.14 -1.84 -0.62
N LEU A 152 11.52 -1.81 0.55
CA LEU A 152 10.48 -2.73 1.00
C LEU A 152 9.65 -2.01 2.05
N GLY A 153 8.37 -1.84 1.78
CA GLY A 153 7.42 -1.25 2.70
C GLY A 153 6.91 -2.26 3.73
N ALA A 154 5.61 -2.38 3.86
CA ALA A 154 4.98 -3.33 4.77
C ALA A 154 4.36 -4.52 4.04
N ILE A 155 4.28 -5.63 4.75
CA ILE A 155 3.48 -6.80 4.35
C ILE A 155 2.29 -6.86 5.29
N ILE A 156 1.11 -6.55 4.80
CA ILE A 156 -0.13 -6.46 5.59
C ILE A 156 -1.04 -7.61 5.18
N GLY A 157 -1.45 -8.42 6.13
CA GLY A 157 -2.39 -9.53 5.93
C GLY A 157 -3.81 -9.04 5.71
N ASP A 158 -4.73 -9.99 5.48
CA ASP A 158 -6.13 -9.68 5.17
C ASP A 158 -6.88 -9.07 6.35
N SER A 159 -7.93 -8.30 6.05
CA SER A 159 -8.86 -7.72 7.02
C SER A 159 -8.22 -6.80 8.05
N VAL A 160 -7.07 -6.21 7.75
CA VAL A 160 -6.40 -5.24 8.61
C VAL A 160 -7.05 -3.86 8.47
N LYS A 161 -7.21 -3.18 9.61
CA LYS A 161 -7.72 -1.80 9.66
C LYS A 161 -6.70 -0.89 10.32
N THR A 162 -6.35 0.21 9.67
CA THR A 162 -5.52 1.26 10.28
C THR A 162 -6.39 2.43 10.77
N GLY A 163 -5.95 3.08 11.83
CA GLY A 163 -6.46 4.39 12.23
C GLY A 163 -5.77 5.51 11.47
N ILE A 164 -6.32 6.71 11.54
CA ILE A 164 -5.73 7.88 10.86
C ILE A 164 -4.31 8.16 11.35
N ASN A 165 -3.47 8.66 10.42
CA ASN A 165 -2.07 9.02 10.69
C ASN A 165 -1.22 7.88 11.28
N SER A 166 -1.54 6.63 10.94
CA SER A 166 -0.67 5.50 11.27
C SER A 166 0.57 5.50 10.39
N SER A 167 1.70 5.05 10.94
CA SER A 167 2.96 4.98 10.19
C SER A 167 3.62 3.62 10.38
N PHE A 168 4.30 3.12 9.34
CA PHE A 168 4.93 1.81 9.33
C PHE A 168 6.40 1.95 8.95
N SER A 169 7.27 1.34 9.74
CA SER A 169 8.69 1.20 9.40
C SER A 169 8.91 0.19 8.28
N PRO A 170 9.99 0.35 7.48
CA PRO A 170 10.30 -0.56 6.39
C PRO A 170 10.42 -2.02 6.83
N GLY A 171 9.79 -2.93 6.08
CA GLY A 171 9.88 -4.37 6.29
C GLY A 171 9.00 -4.92 7.42
N VAL A 172 8.13 -4.10 8.01
CA VAL A 172 7.19 -4.54 9.04
C VAL A 172 6.11 -5.45 8.44
N LYS A 173 5.73 -6.47 9.21
CA LYS A 173 4.60 -7.35 8.87
C LYS A 173 3.46 -7.19 9.87
N VAL A 174 2.24 -7.16 9.34
CA VAL A 174 1.01 -7.12 10.12
C VAL A 174 0.18 -8.36 9.81
N GLY A 175 -0.09 -9.15 10.83
CA GLY A 175 -0.92 -10.34 10.70
C GLY A 175 -2.38 -9.99 10.39
N HIS A 176 -3.11 -10.96 9.82
CA HIS A 176 -4.51 -10.77 9.42
C HIS A 176 -5.41 -10.34 10.59
N ASN A 177 -6.56 -9.74 10.27
CA ASN A 177 -7.60 -9.35 11.25
C ASN A 177 -7.08 -8.46 12.39
N SER A 178 -6.03 -7.67 12.14
CA SER A 178 -5.43 -6.79 13.15
C SER A 178 -5.89 -5.34 12.99
N THR A 179 -5.82 -4.59 14.07
CA THR A 179 -6.20 -3.17 14.10
C THR A 179 -5.06 -2.31 14.62
N ILE A 180 -4.69 -1.30 13.87
CA ILE A 180 -3.69 -0.30 14.25
C ILE A 180 -4.44 0.99 14.63
N GLY A 181 -4.26 1.47 15.85
CA GLY A 181 -4.88 2.70 16.33
C GLY A 181 -4.37 3.96 15.63
N SER A 182 -5.13 5.04 15.74
CA SER A 182 -4.72 6.33 15.18
C SER A 182 -3.41 6.83 15.80
N GLY A 183 -2.52 7.39 14.97
CA GLY A 183 -1.24 7.94 15.38
C GLY A 183 -0.16 6.91 15.73
N VAL A 184 -0.46 5.63 15.66
CA VAL A 184 0.52 4.57 15.99
C VAL A 184 1.63 4.56 14.95
N LEU A 185 2.88 4.57 15.42
CA LEU A 185 4.05 4.27 14.61
C LEU A 185 4.52 2.84 14.90
N LEU A 186 4.36 1.95 13.91
CA LEU A 186 4.68 0.54 14.03
C LEU A 186 6.12 0.26 13.58
N TYR A 187 6.98 -0.15 14.51
CA TYR A 187 8.39 -0.52 14.23
C TYR A 187 8.61 -2.02 14.14
N GLU A 188 7.69 -2.81 14.72
CA GLU A 188 7.81 -4.26 14.86
C GLU A 188 6.61 -4.96 14.24
N ASP A 189 6.80 -6.23 13.94
CA ASP A 189 5.73 -7.08 13.42
C ASP A 189 4.59 -7.19 14.42
N LEU A 190 3.36 -7.11 13.91
CA LEU A 190 2.15 -7.31 14.68
C LEU A 190 1.56 -8.70 14.38
N PRO A 191 1.34 -9.56 15.36
CA PRO A 191 0.68 -10.85 15.16
C PRO A 191 -0.75 -10.71 14.65
N SER A 192 -1.29 -11.78 14.07
CA SER A 192 -2.71 -11.84 13.69
C SER A 192 -3.64 -11.63 14.88
N ASP A 193 -4.87 -11.16 14.59
CA ASP A 193 -5.94 -10.99 15.61
C ASP A 193 -5.55 -10.05 16.76
N THR A 194 -4.70 -9.07 16.48
CA THR A 194 -4.12 -8.18 17.48
C THR A 194 -4.57 -6.73 17.27
N ARG A 195 -4.75 -6.01 18.38
CA ARG A 195 -4.95 -4.56 18.35
C ARG A 195 -3.77 -3.86 19.02
N VAL A 196 -3.20 -2.86 18.34
CA VAL A 196 -2.22 -1.94 18.90
C VAL A 196 -2.81 -0.53 18.99
N LEU A 197 -2.65 0.12 20.13
CA LEU A 197 -3.15 1.47 20.40
C LEU A 197 -2.02 2.33 20.97
N GLU A 198 -2.02 3.62 20.64
CA GLU A 198 -1.16 4.61 21.25
C GLU A 198 -1.71 5.03 22.61
N LYS A 199 -0.87 5.02 23.65
CA LYS A 199 -1.22 5.62 24.95
C LYS A 199 -0.79 7.07 24.96
N GLN A 200 -1.75 7.98 24.86
CA GLN A 200 -1.48 9.42 24.84
C GLN A 200 -1.57 10.04 26.23
N THR A 201 -0.72 11.02 26.49
CA THR A 201 -0.75 11.85 27.69
C THR A 201 -0.86 13.32 27.26
N HIS A 202 -1.86 14.03 27.76
CA HIS A 202 -2.11 15.42 27.42
C HIS A 202 -1.90 16.35 28.62
N ILE A 203 -1.29 17.50 28.40
CA ILE A 203 -1.24 18.60 29.36
C ILE A 203 -2.35 19.57 29.00
N ILE A 204 -3.35 19.69 29.88
CA ILE A 204 -4.50 20.58 29.69
C ILE A 204 -4.30 21.83 30.57
N GLN A 205 -4.24 23.02 29.96
CA GLN A 205 -4.06 24.28 30.65
C GLN A 205 -5.17 25.26 30.27
N LYS A 206 -5.74 25.95 31.27
CA LYS A 206 -6.65 27.08 31.01
C LYS A 206 -5.87 28.25 30.45
N LYS A 207 -6.33 28.80 29.35
CA LYS A 207 -5.79 30.07 28.83
C LYS A 207 -6.12 31.19 29.80
N LYS A 208 -5.12 32.04 30.16
CA LYS A 208 -5.38 33.30 30.88
C LYS A 208 -6.24 34.19 30.00
N LYS A 209 -7.35 34.72 30.56
CA LYS A 209 -8.11 35.80 29.88
C LYS A 209 -7.16 36.96 29.66
N LYS A 210 -7.02 37.46 28.45
CA LYS A 210 -6.43 38.77 28.18
C LYS A 210 -7.42 39.81 28.68
N ASN A 211 -7.03 40.61 29.65
CA ASN A 211 -7.76 41.84 30.03
C ASN A 211 -7.70 42.83 28.89
#